data_5553c43954e62a1b707e4b431337c131
#
_entry.id   5553c43954e62a1b707e4b431337c131
#
_cell.length_a   1.000
_cell.length_b   1.000
_cell.length_c   1.000
_cell.angle_alpha   90.00
_cell.angle_beta   90.00
_cell.angle_gamma   90.00
#
_symmetry.space_group_name_H-M   'P 1'
#
loop_
_entity.id
_entity.type
_entity.pdbx_description
1 polymer ?
#
loop_
_entity_poly.entity_id
_entity_poly.type
_entity_poly.pdbx_seq_one_letter_code
_entity_poly.pdbx_strand_id
1 'polypeptide(L)'
;GYTSSVIPIILAVWVQSKLEPFVKKVIPQFLQMILVPLVVLVVMVPLTFLALGPIGTVAGNALGGLFNSIYGFSPIVAGLIMGSLWQVFVMFGMHWGFVPIMFLNIEQYGFDVLMPMLLPAILAQGGAALAVALRTKDTKLRALGISSTVTSLFGITEPTVYGVTLPLKKPFIAACISGGIGGAIIGFSGVKAFSSSLVSLLTIPTFISTVDGVESNVTVAVIATGIAFVLAFVGTLILGFDEQTQDNQLENKHANAGEPITSARHTLKSPLTGKVLPLSEVPDQVFSSGVMG
;
A
#
# COMPACT_ATOMS: atom_id res chain seq x y z
N GLY A 1 9.78 -11.77 17.70
CA GLY A 1 8.75 -12.80 17.37
C GLY A 1 8.19 -12.61 15.98
N TYR A 2 7.63 -13.66 15.39
CA TYR A 2 7.08 -13.63 14.02
C TYR A 2 5.78 -12.83 13.89
N THR A 3 5.19 -12.45 14.99
CA THR A 3 3.84 -11.88 15.08
C THR A 3 3.68 -10.49 14.47
N SER A 4 4.78 -9.77 14.29
CA SER A 4 4.79 -8.39 13.76
C SER A 4 5.41 -8.29 12.37
N SER A 5 5.73 -9.41 11.70
CA SER A 5 6.34 -9.40 10.37
C SER A 5 5.40 -10.02 9.33
N VAL A 6 5.25 -9.34 8.19
CA VAL A 6 4.42 -9.81 7.07
C VAL A 6 5.20 -10.72 6.12
N ILE A 7 6.55 -10.66 6.14
CA ILE A 7 7.38 -11.48 5.25
C ILE A 7 7.10 -12.99 5.43
N PRO A 8 7.00 -13.54 6.66
CA PRO A 8 6.68 -14.96 6.84
C PRO A 8 5.34 -15.37 6.24
N ILE A 9 4.29 -14.54 6.35
CA ILE A 9 2.98 -14.90 5.80
C ILE A 9 2.97 -14.87 4.27
N ILE A 10 3.69 -13.94 3.65
CA ILE A 10 3.84 -13.91 2.18
C ILE A 10 4.53 -15.18 1.69
N LEU A 11 5.62 -15.59 2.36
CA LEU A 11 6.30 -16.84 2.04
C LEU A 11 5.39 -18.05 2.26
N ALA A 12 4.62 -18.05 3.36
CA ALA A 12 3.69 -19.14 3.66
C ALA A 12 2.60 -19.26 2.58
N VAL A 13 1.97 -18.17 2.19
CA VAL A 13 0.95 -18.17 1.13
C VAL A 13 1.56 -18.59 -0.22
N TRP A 14 2.76 -18.15 -0.53
CA TRP A 14 3.46 -18.61 -1.74
C TRP A 14 3.73 -20.12 -1.73
N VAL A 15 4.21 -20.67 -0.62
CA VAL A 15 4.42 -22.12 -0.47
C VAL A 15 3.08 -22.86 -0.54
N GLN A 16 2.05 -22.36 0.15
CA GLN A 16 0.70 -22.91 0.12
C GLN A 16 0.14 -22.96 -1.30
N SER A 17 0.35 -21.93 -2.10
CA SER A 17 -0.10 -21.88 -3.49
C SER A 17 0.49 -22.98 -4.39
N LYS A 18 1.62 -23.56 -3.98
CA LYS A 18 2.25 -24.72 -4.66
C LYS A 18 1.83 -26.05 -4.02
N LEU A 19 1.68 -26.06 -2.70
CA LEU A 19 1.31 -27.26 -1.96
C LEU A 19 -0.15 -27.68 -2.23
N GLU A 20 -1.09 -26.74 -2.25
CA GLU A 20 -2.52 -27.05 -2.40
C GLU A 20 -2.85 -27.77 -3.72
N PRO A 21 -2.36 -27.35 -4.90
CA PRO A 21 -2.58 -28.10 -6.14
C PRO A 21 -1.96 -29.51 -6.13
N PHE A 22 -0.83 -29.68 -5.44
CA PHE A 22 -0.21 -30.98 -5.28
C PHE A 22 -1.07 -31.91 -4.43
N VAL A 23 -1.56 -31.43 -3.28
CA VAL A 23 -2.44 -32.18 -2.38
C VAL A 23 -3.75 -32.55 -3.09
N LYS A 24 -4.33 -31.64 -3.90
CA LYS A 24 -5.53 -31.91 -4.71
C LYS A 24 -5.34 -33.04 -5.72
N LYS A 25 -4.13 -33.24 -6.25
CA LYS A 25 -3.86 -34.34 -7.19
C LYS A 25 -3.83 -35.72 -6.52
N VAL A 26 -3.49 -35.77 -5.23
CA VAL A 26 -3.36 -37.02 -4.46
C VAL A 26 -4.68 -37.44 -3.84
N ILE A 27 -5.54 -36.49 -3.46
CA ILE A 27 -6.78 -36.75 -2.73
C ILE A 27 -7.93 -36.97 -3.73
N PRO A 28 -8.73 -38.05 -3.57
CA PRO A 28 -9.92 -38.29 -4.37
C PRO A 28 -10.91 -37.13 -4.30
N GLN A 29 -11.57 -36.81 -5.43
CA GLN A 29 -12.38 -35.62 -5.60
C GLN A 29 -13.48 -35.45 -4.53
N PHE A 30 -14.13 -36.53 -4.10
CA PHE A 30 -15.19 -36.50 -3.11
C PHE A 30 -14.72 -36.16 -1.68
N LEU A 31 -13.41 -36.31 -1.39
CA LEU A 31 -12.80 -35.97 -0.09
C LEU A 31 -12.08 -34.62 -0.09
N GLN A 32 -11.87 -34.00 -1.27
CA GLN A 32 -11.07 -32.80 -1.40
C GLN A 32 -11.57 -31.63 -0.56
N MET A 33 -12.88 -31.49 -0.42
CA MET A 33 -13.49 -30.39 0.33
C MET A 33 -13.08 -30.37 1.81
N ILE A 34 -12.84 -31.55 2.40
CA ILE A 34 -12.47 -31.68 3.82
C ILE A 34 -10.97 -31.94 3.99
N LEU A 35 -10.41 -32.87 3.21
CA LEU A 35 -9.04 -33.31 3.43
C LEU A 35 -7.98 -32.34 2.88
N VAL A 36 -8.27 -31.59 1.80
CA VAL A 36 -7.30 -30.64 1.26
C VAL A 36 -6.98 -29.54 2.26
N PRO A 37 -7.97 -28.81 2.82
CA PRO A 37 -7.68 -27.79 3.85
C PRO A 37 -7.00 -28.38 5.09
N LEU A 38 -7.43 -29.58 5.52
CA LEU A 38 -6.85 -30.26 6.69
C LEU A 38 -5.36 -30.54 6.49
N VAL A 39 -5.01 -31.20 5.37
CA VAL A 39 -3.62 -31.57 5.07
C VAL A 39 -2.77 -30.29 4.87
N VAL A 40 -3.31 -29.29 4.18
CA VAL A 40 -2.62 -28.00 3.99
C VAL A 40 -2.33 -27.36 5.33
N LEU A 41 -3.30 -27.31 6.26
CA LEU A 41 -3.08 -26.74 7.60
C LEU A 41 -2.05 -27.55 8.40
N VAL A 42 -2.16 -28.87 8.42
CA VAL A 42 -1.23 -29.75 9.17
C VAL A 42 0.21 -29.60 8.69
N VAL A 43 0.42 -29.36 7.38
CA VAL A 43 1.75 -29.16 6.81
C VAL A 43 2.20 -27.72 6.98
N MET A 44 1.34 -26.74 6.64
CA MET A 44 1.74 -25.33 6.59
C MET A 44 1.96 -24.72 7.98
N VAL A 45 1.23 -25.13 9.00
CA VAL A 45 1.41 -24.57 10.35
C VAL A 45 2.81 -24.89 10.89
N PRO A 46 3.27 -26.16 10.98
CA PRO A 46 4.63 -26.44 11.41
C PRO A 46 5.68 -25.82 10.49
N LEU A 47 5.49 -25.91 9.18
CA LEU A 47 6.43 -25.34 8.20
C LEU A 47 6.59 -23.83 8.37
N THR A 48 5.50 -23.13 8.63
CA THR A 48 5.53 -21.67 8.86
C THR A 48 6.31 -21.34 10.13
N PHE A 49 6.06 -22.04 11.23
CA PHE A 49 6.75 -21.76 12.49
C PHE A 49 8.21 -22.21 12.51
N LEU A 50 8.54 -23.33 11.90
CA LEU A 50 9.87 -23.92 11.98
C LEU A 50 10.83 -23.44 10.88
N ALA A 51 10.32 -23.08 9.71
CA ALA A 51 11.14 -22.71 8.57
C ALA A 51 10.85 -21.31 8.04
N LEU A 52 9.61 -21.04 7.60
CA LEU A 52 9.27 -19.80 6.91
C LEU A 52 9.33 -18.58 7.83
N GLY A 53 8.98 -18.74 9.10
CA GLY A 53 9.10 -17.71 10.13
C GLY A 53 10.54 -17.27 10.35
N PRO A 54 11.47 -18.19 10.67
CA PRO A 54 12.90 -17.87 10.77
C PRO A 54 13.48 -17.24 9.50
N ILE A 55 13.16 -17.77 8.32
CA ILE A 55 13.62 -17.20 7.03
C ILE A 55 13.10 -15.76 6.88
N GLY A 56 11.82 -15.53 7.13
CA GLY A 56 11.24 -14.18 7.08
C GLY A 56 11.85 -13.22 8.08
N THR A 57 12.21 -13.70 9.28
CA THR A 57 12.90 -12.89 10.31
C THR A 57 14.32 -12.52 9.85
N VAL A 58 15.06 -13.46 9.29
CA VAL A 58 16.41 -13.20 8.74
C VAL A 58 16.34 -12.16 7.62
N ALA A 59 15.37 -12.28 6.71
CA ALA A 59 15.16 -11.30 5.65
C ALA A 59 14.79 -9.91 6.19
N GLY A 60 13.91 -9.83 7.20
CA GLY A 60 13.57 -8.58 7.87
C GLY A 60 14.78 -7.94 8.56
N ASN A 61 15.56 -8.74 9.30
CA ASN A 61 16.78 -8.27 9.96
C ASN A 61 17.85 -7.79 8.96
N ALA A 62 17.95 -8.43 7.77
CA ALA A 62 18.86 -8.01 6.72
C ALA A 62 18.46 -6.64 6.15
N LEU A 63 17.15 -6.40 5.92
CA LEU A 63 16.64 -5.08 5.51
C LEU A 63 16.91 -4.01 6.57
N GLY A 64 16.71 -4.33 7.85
CA GLY A 64 17.03 -3.44 8.97
C GLY A 64 18.50 -3.13 9.08
N GLY A 65 19.35 -4.14 8.94
CA GLY A 65 20.80 -3.97 8.92
C GLY A 65 21.28 -3.10 7.77
N LEU A 66 20.69 -3.28 6.58
CA LEU A 66 20.97 -2.44 5.41
C LEU A 66 20.58 -0.97 5.68
N PHE A 67 19.38 -0.73 6.20
CA PHE A 67 18.94 0.62 6.57
C PHE A 67 19.88 1.25 7.60
N ASN A 68 20.19 0.53 8.68
CA ASN A 68 21.07 1.02 9.74
C ASN A 68 22.49 1.31 9.22
N SER A 69 23.00 0.52 8.28
CA SER A 69 24.30 0.78 7.64
C SER A 69 24.27 2.05 6.79
N ILE A 70 23.21 2.27 6.01
CA ILE A 70 23.03 3.48 5.21
C ILE A 70 22.84 4.69 6.12
N TYR A 71 22.05 4.56 7.17
CA TYR A 71 21.81 5.62 8.15
C TYR A 71 23.10 5.99 8.91
N GLY A 72 23.90 5.00 9.33
CA GLY A 72 25.17 5.22 9.97
C GLY A 72 26.23 5.87 9.07
N PHE A 73 26.17 5.59 7.74
CA PHE A 73 27.02 6.27 6.77
C PHE A 73 26.58 7.73 6.56
N SER A 74 25.29 7.95 6.30
CA SER A 74 24.72 9.29 6.13
C SER A 74 23.21 9.27 6.36
N PRO A 75 22.72 9.92 7.43
CA PRO A 75 21.28 10.09 7.66
C PRO A 75 20.54 10.79 6.51
N ILE A 76 21.23 11.72 5.82
CA ILE A 76 20.68 12.44 4.66
C ILE A 76 20.39 11.45 3.52
N VAL A 77 21.37 10.58 3.21
CA VAL A 77 21.23 9.57 2.15
C VAL A 77 20.15 8.57 2.50
N ALA A 78 20.10 8.13 3.77
CA ALA A 78 19.05 7.24 4.26
C ALA A 78 17.65 7.87 4.08
N GLY A 79 17.48 9.13 4.49
CA GLY A 79 16.24 9.88 4.33
C GLY A 79 15.85 10.10 2.86
N LEU A 80 16.83 10.41 2.02
CA LEU A 80 16.62 10.54 0.58
C LEU A 80 16.10 9.24 -0.04
N ILE A 81 16.77 8.12 0.24
CA ILE A 81 16.42 6.80 -0.28
C ILE A 81 15.04 6.38 0.24
N MET A 82 14.82 6.44 1.55
CA MET A 82 13.57 6.02 2.14
C MET A 82 12.40 6.91 1.69
N GLY A 83 12.58 8.22 1.67
CA GLY A 83 11.56 9.16 1.20
C GLY A 83 11.22 8.98 -0.28
N SER A 84 12.20 8.68 -1.14
CA SER A 84 11.98 8.45 -2.57
C SER A 84 11.35 7.11 -2.88
N LEU A 85 11.84 6.03 -2.23
CA LEU A 85 11.47 4.66 -2.57
C LEU A 85 10.32 4.11 -1.73
N TRP A 86 9.89 4.82 -0.68
CA TRP A 86 8.85 4.34 0.22
C TRP A 86 7.59 3.88 -0.52
N GLN A 87 7.09 4.68 -1.44
CA GLN A 87 5.89 4.32 -2.20
C GLN A 87 6.11 3.13 -3.15
N VAL A 88 7.33 2.95 -3.63
CA VAL A 88 7.70 1.75 -4.39
C VAL A 88 7.66 0.52 -3.47
N PHE A 89 8.18 0.62 -2.25
CA PHE A 89 8.06 -0.47 -1.27
C PHE A 89 6.61 -0.77 -0.87
N VAL A 90 5.77 0.27 -0.77
CA VAL A 90 4.33 0.12 -0.53
C VAL A 90 3.66 -0.66 -1.66
N MET A 91 3.97 -0.34 -2.93
CA MET A 91 3.42 -1.03 -4.09
C MET A 91 3.69 -2.54 -4.09
N PHE A 92 4.87 -2.95 -3.64
CA PHE A 92 5.25 -4.37 -3.55
C PHE A 92 4.93 -5.01 -2.18
N GLY A 93 4.28 -4.27 -1.27
CA GLY A 93 4.00 -4.76 0.08
C GLY A 93 5.24 -4.90 0.97
N MET A 94 6.43 -4.49 0.49
CA MET A 94 7.71 -4.63 1.20
C MET A 94 7.83 -3.70 2.40
N HIS A 95 7.05 -2.62 2.44
CA HIS A 95 7.04 -1.64 3.55
C HIS A 95 6.73 -2.29 4.91
N TRP A 96 5.95 -3.36 4.94
CA TRP A 96 5.69 -4.13 6.16
C TRP A 96 6.94 -4.82 6.75
N GLY A 97 7.98 -5.01 5.94
CA GLY A 97 9.28 -5.49 6.43
C GLY A 97 10.03 -4.48 7.31
N PHE A 98 9.74 -3.18 7.16
CA PHE A 98 10.35 -2.12 7.96
C PHE A 98 9.63 -1.87 9.29
N VAL A 99 8.35 -2.23 9.40
CA VAL A 99 7.55 -2.00 10.62
C VAL A 99 8.15 -2.65 11.86
N PRO A 100 8.60 -3.92 11.86
CA PRO A 100 9.28 -4.52 13.01
C PRO A 100 10.55 -3.77 13.42
N ILE A 101 11.26 -3.16 12.47
CA ILE A 101 12.48 -2.41 12.74
C ILE A 101 12.15 -1.14 13.54
N MET A 102 11.09 -0.43 13.16
CA MET A 102 10.60 0.75 13.89
C MET A 102 10.25 0.40 15.34
N PHE A 103 9.55 -0.73 15.56
CA PHE A 103 9.23 -1.21 16.91
C PHE A 103 10.48 -1.56 17.70
N LEU A 104 11.43 -2.29 17.11
CA LEU A 104 12.68 -2.66 17.75
C LEU A 104 13.53 -1.44 18.09
N ASN A 105 13.58 -0.44 17.23
CA ASN A 105 14.30 0.81 17.51
C ASN A 105 13.72 1.51 18.74
N ILE A 106 12.39 1.62 18.84
CA ILE A 106 11.73 2.24 19.99
C ILE A 106 11.99 1.41 21.27
N GLU A 107 11.91 0.08 21.18
CA GLU A 107 12.15 -0.80 22.32
C GLU A 107 13.61 -0.73 22.82
N GLN A 108 14.59 -0.69 21.90
CA GLN A 108 16.00 -0.73 22.23
C GLN A 108 16.60 0.64 22.57
N TYR A 109 16.20 1.67 21.85
CA TYR A 109 16.80 3.01 21.93
C TYR A 109 15.87 4.07 22.54
N GLY A 110 14.58 3.72 22.74
CA GLY A 110 13.56 4.67 23.18
C GLY A 110 13.01 5.57 22.05
N PHE A 111 13.54 5.45 20.85
CA PHE A 111 13.10 6.21 19.67
C PHE A 111 13.37 5.47 18.34
N ASP A 112 12.67 5.89 17.28
CA ASP A 112 12.92 5.46 15.92
C ASP A 112 13.25 6.64 15.01
N VAL A 113 14.14 6.44 14.05
CA VAL A 113 14.57 7.45 13.07
C VAL A 113 13.97 7.23 11.67
N LEU A 114 13.45 6.04 11.41
CA LEU A 114 12.91 5.66 10.12
C LEU A 114 11.52 6.27 9.90
N MET A 115 10.63 6.15 10.91
CA MET A 115 9.25 6.63 10.81
C MET A 115 9.14 8.11 10.42
N PRO A 116 9.91 9.06 11.00
CA PRO A 116 9.83 10.46 10.58
C PRO A 116 10.20 10.68 9.11
N MET A 117 11.15 9.90 8.55
CA MET A 117 11.60 10.02 7.17
C MET A 117 10.51 9.63 6.16
N LEU A 118 9.52 8.83 6.57
CA LEU A 118 8.45 8.34 5.72
C LEU A 118 7.30 9.35 5.59
N LEU A 119 7.11 10.22 6.57
CA LEU A 119 6.01 11.19 6.58
C LEU A 119 6.02 12.11 5.34
N PRO A 120 7.15 12.70 4.91
CA PRO A 120 7.21 13.47 3.67
C PRO A 120 6.82 12.67 2.42
N ALA A 121 7.21 11.38 2.35
CA ALA A 121 6.87 10.53 1.20
C ALA A 121 5.36 10.29 1.07
N ILE A 122 4.68 10.11 2.19
CA ILE A 122 3.23 9.90 2.27
C ILE A 122 2.49 11.17 1.85
N LEU A 123 2.87 12.31 2.42
CA LEU A 123 2.21 13.58 2.12
C LEU A 123 2.52 14.10 0.71
N ALA A 124 3.69 13.78 0.15
CA ALA A 124 4.02 14.12 -1.23
C ALA A 124 3.04 13.45 -2.23
N GLN A 125 2.59 12.22 -1.97
CA GLN A 125 1.55 11.58 -2.79
C GLN A 125 0.24 12.35 -2.74
N GLY A 126 -0.17 12.82 -1.57
CA GLY A 126 -1.34 13.68 -1.41
C GLY A 126 -1.21 15.00 -2.19
N GLY A 127 -0.03 15.64 -2.15
CA GLY A 127 0.27 16.84 -2.92
C GLY A 127 0.15 16.62 -4.43
N ALA A 128 0.70 15.53 -4.94
CA ALA A 128 0.60 15.15 -6.35
C ALA A 128 -0.85 14.86 -6.76
N ALA A 129 -1.62 14.14 -5.93
CA ALA A 129 -3.02 13.85 -6.20
C ALA A 129 -3.88 15.11 -6.21
N LEU A 130 -3.63 16.06 -5.31
CA LEU A 130 -4.31 17.35 -5.29
C LEU A 130 -4.05 18.13 -6.59
N ALA A 131 -2.81 18.14 -7.08
CA ALA A 131 -2.45 18.78 -8.35
C ALA A 131 -3.20 18.15 -9.53
N VAL A 132 -3.29 16.82 -9.57
CA VAL A 132 -4.09 16.10 -10.57
C VAL A 132 -5.55 16.50 -10.47
N ALA A 133 -6.14 16.48 -9.26
CA ALA A 133 -7.54 16.84 -9.06
C ALA A 133 -7.90 18.25 -9.51
N LEU A 134 -6.99 19.22 -9.33
CA LEU A 134 -7.22 20.60 -9.74
C LEU A 134 -7.06 20.83 -11.23
N ARG A 135 -6.25 20.00 -11.91
CA ARG A 135 -5.92 20.20 -13.33
C ARG A 135 -6.75 19.32 -14.26
N THR A 136 -7.22 18.16 -13.81
CA THR A 136 -7.99 17.22 -14.63
C THR A 136 -9.35 17.79 -15.04
N LYS A 137 -9.79 17.42 -16.24
CA LYS A 137 -11.15 17.69 -16.73
C LYS A 137 -12.12 16.54 -16.44
N ASP A 138 -11.60 15.35 -16.16
CA ASP A 138 -12.41 14.19 -15.81
C ASP A 138 -12.96 14.34 -14.38
N THR A 139 -14.28 14.33 -14.26
CA THR A 139 -14.99 14.49 -12.99
C THR A 139 -14.75 13.32 -12.03
N LYS A 140 -14.58 12.10 -12.56
CA LYS A 140 -14.28 10.91 -11.75
C LYS A 140 -12.88 10.96 -11.18
N LEU A 141 -11.88 11.28 -12.04
CA LEU A 141 -10.50 11.42 -11.62
C LEU A 141 -10.33 12.58 -10.63
N ARG A 142 -11.08 13.69 -10.81
CA ARG A 142 -11.10 14.81 -9.87
C ARG A 142 -11.62 14.38 -8.51
N ALA A 143 -12.76 13.71 -8.46
CA ALA A 143 -13.34 13.24 -7.19
C ALA A 143 -12.41 12.25 -6.49
N LEU A 144 -11.83 11.32 -7.25
CA LEU A 144 -10.83 10.36 -6.74
C LEU A 144 -9.59 11.08 -6.22
N GLY A 145 -9.06 12.07 -6.95
CA GLY A 145 -7.88 12.84 -6.54
C GLY A 145 -8.11 13.61 -5.24
N ILE A 146 -9.28 14.24 -5.07
CA ILE A 146 -9.63 14.95 -3.83
C ILE A 146 -9.73 13.96 -2.66
N SER A 147 -10.48 12.87 -2.81
CA SER A 147 -10.62 11.87 -1.75
C SER A 147 -9.29 11.21 -1.39
N SER A 148 -8.46 10.92 -2.40
CA SER A 148 -7.12 10.35 -2.22
C SER A 148 -6.17 11.31 -1.52
N THR A 149 -6.26 12.61 -1.78
CA THR A 149 -5.50 13.61 -1.03
C THR A 149 -5.82 13.53 0.45
N VAL A 150 -7.12 13.50 0.80
CA VAL A 150 -7.56 13.41 2.20
C VAL A 150 -7.07 12.11 2.85
N THR A 151 -7.21 10.95 2.17
CA THR A 151 -6.75 9.67 2.73
C THR A 151 -5.24 9.64 2.95
N SER A 152 -4.45 10.30 2.07
CA SER A 152 -3.00 10.42 2.25
C SER A 152 -2.62 11.21 3.50
N LEU A 153 -3.40 12.21 3.91
CA LEU A 153 -3.16 12.93 5.17
C LEU A 153 -3.28 12.01 6.39
N PHE A 154 -4.11 10.97 6.29
CA PHE A 154 -4.28 9.93 7.31
C PHE A 154 -3.36 8.72 7.13
N GLY A 155 -2.42 8.77 6.19
CA GLY A 155 -1.42 7.72 5.99
C GLY A 155 -1.84 6.60 5.03
N ILE A 156 -3.03 6.67 4.45
CA ILE A 156 -3.55 5.68 3.50
C ILE A 156 -3.25 6.17 2.08
N THR A 157 -2.19 5.63 1.46
CA THR A 157 -1.69 6.08 0.16
C THR A 157 -2.08 5.17 -1.00
N GLU A 158 -2.61 3.99 -0.75
CA GLU A 158 -2.98 3.03 -1.79
C GLU A 158 -3.98 3.60 -2.82
N PRO A 159 -5.09 4.27 -2.41
CA PRO A 159 -5.98 4.90 -3.38
C PRO A 159 -5.30 5.98 -4.20
N THR A 160 -4.39 6.73 -3.57
CA THR A 160 -3.62 7.79 -4.23
C THR A 160 -2.66 7.21 -5.26
N VAL A 161 -1.90 6.20 -4.87
CA VAL A 161 -0.88 5.57 -5.73
C VAL A 161 -1.56 4.84 -6.88
N TYR A 162 -2.45 3.90 -6.59
CA TYR A 162 -3.02 3.05 -7.64
C TYR A 162 -4.12 3.74 -8.46
N GLY A 163 -4.88 4.65 -7.84
CA GLY A 163 -5.99 5.31 -8.49
C GLY A 163 -5.62 6.60 -9.23
N VAL A 164 -4.55 7.29 -8.81
CA VAL A 164 -4.23 8.61 -9.33
C VAL A 164 -2.80 8.72 -9.84
N THR A 165 -1.80 8.59 -8.97
CA THR A 165 -0.44 9.03 -9.31
C THR A 165 0.32 8.05 -10.19
N LEU A 166 0.24 6.75 -9.92
CA LEU A 166 0.94 5.70 -10.67
C LEU A 166 0.40 5.50 -12.10
N PRO A 167 -0.93 5.47 -12.35
CA PRO A 167 -1.46 5.40 -13.72
C PRO A 167 -0.99 6.55 -14.60
N LEU A 168 -0.88 7.75 -14.03
CA LEU A 168 -0.42 8.95 -14.71
C LEU A 168 1.11 9.10 -14.79
N LYS A 169 1.87 8.24 -14.12
CA LYS A 169 3.35 8.13 -14.08
C LYS A 169 4.07 9.39 -13.57
N LYS A 170 3.94 10.52 -14.26
CA LYS A 170 4.65 11.77 -13.92
C LYS A 170 4.30 12.29 -12.52
N PRO A 171 3.03 12.32 -12.06
CA PRO A 171 2.69 12.67 -10.69
C PRO A 171 3.35 11.74 -9.65
N PHE A 172 3.43 10.45 -9.94
CA PHE A 172 4.09 9.49 -9.07
C PHE A 172 5.59 9.79 -8.92
N ILE A 173 6.28 10.07 -10.05
CA ILE A 173 7.70 10.42 -10.04
C ILE A 173 7.94 11.74 -9.28
N ALA A 174 7.09 12.74 -9.51
CA ALA A 174 7.16 14.02 -8.78
C ALA A 174 7.02 13.80 -7.27
N ALA A 175 6.08 12.97 -6.84
CA ALA A 175 5.88 12.64 -5.43
C ALA A 175 7.07 11.86 -4.84
N CYS A 176 7.64 10.91 -5.56
CA CYS A 176 8.83 10.17 -5.11
C CYS A 176 10.04 11.09 -4.92
N ILE A 177 10.31 11.97 -5.87
CA ILE A 177 11.43 12.94 -5.76
C ILE A 177 11.20 13.88 -4.57
N SER A 178 10.01 14.43 -4.46
CA SER A 178 9.65 15.36 -3.39
C SER A 178 9.69 14.72 -2.01
N GLY A 179 9.21 13.48 -1.90
CA GLY A 179 9.32 12.67 -0.70
C GLY A 179 10.76 12.43 -0.30
N GLY A 180 11.65 12.17 -1.26
CA GLY A 180 13.08 12.01 -1.04
C GLY A 180 13.73 13.29 -0.50
N ILE A 181 13.41 14.45 -1.06
CA ILE A 181 13.90 15.75 -0.56
C ILE A 181 13.45 15.98 0.89
N GLY A 182 12.17 15.78 1.18
CA GLY A 182 11.64 15.89 2.54
C GLY A 182 12.30 14.89 3.51
N GLY A 183 12.47 13.64 3.08
CA GLY A 183 13.16 12.61 3.85
C GLY A 183 14.61 12.95 4.14
N ALA A 184 15.33 13.54 3.16
CA ALA A 184 16.71 14.01 3.34
C ALA A 184 16.80 15.13 4.38
N ILE A 185 15.86 16.09 4.37
CA ILE A 185 15.80 17.17 5.39
C ILE A 185 15.57 16.57 6.78
N ILE A 186 14.68 15.60 6.91
CA ILE A 186 14.41 14.87 8.16
C ILE A 186 15.67 14.15 8.64
N GLY A 187 16.34 13.43 7.73
CA GLY A 187 17.60 12.73 8.05
C GLY A 187 18.69 13.68 8.51
N PHE A 188 18.87 14.82 7.82
CA PHE A 188 19.84 15.85 8.23
C PHE A 188 19.56 16.41 9.62
N SER A 189 18.29 16.61 9.95
CA SER A 189 17.90 17.28 11.20
C SER A 189 17.77 16.32 12.38
N GLY A 190 17.94 15.02 12.17
CA GLY A 190 17.90 14.01 13.23
C GLY A 190 16.54 13.91 13.95
N VAL A 191 15.43 14.15 13.23
CA VAL A 191 14.08 14.00 13.80
C VAL A 191 13.85 12.55 14.23
N LYS A 192 13.25 12.36 15.40
CA LYS A 192 13.01 11.06 16.02
C LYS A 192 11.54 10.90 16.38
N ALA A 193 11.04 9.67 16.29
CA ALA A 193 9.73 9.27 16.78
C ALA A 193 9.88 8.48 18.07
N PHE A 194 9.11 8.79 19.10
CA PHE A 194 9.19 8.19 20.44
C PHE A 194 8.03 7.21 20.70
N SER A 195 7.11 7.09 19.77
CA SER A 195 6.00 6.14 19.84
C SER A 195 5.70 5.62 18.45
N SER A 196 5.29 4.37 18.36
CA SER A 196 4.91 3.72 17.11
C SER A 196 3.45 4.01 16.76
N SER A 197 3.22 4.40 15.52
CA SER A 197 1.88 4.63 14.97
C SER A 197 1.88 4.49 13.45
N LEU A 198 0.68 4.46 12.84
CA LEU A 198 0.55 4.56 11.39
C LEU A 198 1.04 5.95 10.93
N VAL A 199 2.03 5.98 10.05
CA VAL A 199 2.65 7.22 9.59
C VAL A 199 1.64 8.09 8.84
N SER A 200 1.34 9.26 9.42
CA SER A 200 0.32 10.20 8.93
C SER A 200 0.55 11.58 9.55
N LEU A 201 -0.25 12.58 9.25
CA LEU A 201 -0.20 13.86 9.98
C LEU A 201 -0.44 13.68 11.48
N LEU A 202 -1.20 12.65 11.87
CA LEU A 202 -1.48 12.35 13.28
C LEU A 202 -0.28 11.78 14.02
N THR A 203 0.81 11.42 13.34
CA THR A 203 2.05 10.97 13.98
C THR A 203 2.94 12.11 14.45
N ILE A 204 2.73 13.34 14.00
CA ILE A 204 3.57 14.49 14.37
C ILE A 204 3.74 14.63 15.89
N PRO A 205 2.72 14.47 16.76
CA PRO A 205 2.89 14.49 18.19
C PRO A 205 3.85 13.42 18.74
N THR A 206 4.00 12.29 18.05
CA THR A 206 4.94 11.23 18.49
C THR A 206 6.41 11.61 18.31
N PHE A 207 6.69 12.71 17.61
CA PHE A 207 8.04 13.26 17.42
C PHE A 207 8.45 14.18 18.57
N ILE A 208 7.56 14.49 19.52
CA ILE A 208 7.89 15.22 20.76
C ILE A 208 8.67 14.27 21.64
N SER A 209 9.84 14.73 22.13
CA SER A 209 10.69 13.89 22.97
C SER A 209 9.98 13.50 24.27
N THR A 210 10.03 12.22 24.58
CA THR A 210 9.58 11.64 25.85
C THR A 210 10.74 10.96 26.61
N VAL A 211 11.96 11.05 26.06
CA VAL A 211 13.17 10.45 26.63
C VAL A 211 14.12 11.56 27.03
N ASP A 212 14.52 11.58 28.28
CA ASP A 212 15.43 12.58 28.84
C ASP A 212 16.79 12.58 28.11
N GLY A 213 17.26 13.77 27.75
CA GLY A 213 18.53 13.96 27.03
C GLY A 213 18.48 13.61 25.52
N VAL A 214 17.34 13.21 24.98
CA VAL A 214 17.17 12.94 23.56
C VAL A 214 16.30 14.02 22.94
N GLU A 215 16.90 14.88 22.12
CA GLU A 215 16.17 15.94 21.43
C GLU A 215 15.61 15.46 20.08
N SER A 216 14.48 16.04 19.68
CA SER A 216 13.87 15.87 18.35
C SER A 216 13.26 17.19 17.90
N ASN A 217 13.45 17.52 16.63
CA ASN A 217 12.97 18.81 16.08
C ASN A 217 11.67 18.64 15.32
N VAL A 218 10.53 18.67 16.05
CA VAL A 218 9.18 18.55 15.47
C VAL A 218 8.91 19.61 14.42
N THR A 219 9.40 20.84 14.65
CA THR A 219 9.20 21.95 13.69
C THR A 219 9.80 21.63 12.33
N VAL A 220 11.00 21.03 12.31
CA VAL A 220 11.61 20.60 11.03
C VAL A 220 10.81 19.48 10.39
N ALA A 221 10.25 18.56 11.15
CA ALA A 221 9.39 17.51 10.60
C ALA A 221 8.17 18.09 9.86
N VAL A 222 7.50 19.08 10.46
CA VAL A 222 6.37 19.78 9.85
C VAL A 222 6.80 20.54 8.59
N ILE A 223 7.89 21.29 8.66
CA ILE A 223 8.40 22.07 7.51
C ILE A 223 8.82 21.15 6.37
N ALA A 224 9.61 20.10 6.65
CA ALA A 224 10.07 19.14 5.63
C ALA A 224 8.90 18.44 4.93
N THR A 225 7.89 18.08 5.69
CA THR A 225 6.67 17.45 5.18
C THR A 225 5.87 18.44 4.32
N GLY A 226 5.71 19.67 4.77
CA GLY A 226 5.08 20.75 4.00
C GLY A 226 5.81 21.04 2.69
N ILE A 227 7.15 21.10 2.74
CA ILE A 227 7.99 21.25 1.54
C ILE A 227 7.77 20.11 0.56
N ALA A 228 7.76 18.86 1.02
CA ALA A 228 7.55 17.69 0.17
C ALA A 228 6.16 17.71 -0.49
N PHE A 229 5.13 18.07 0.26
CA PHE A 229 3.76 18.22 -0.27
C PHE A 229 3.71 19.30 -1.37
N VAL A 230 4.24 20.48 -1.10
CA VAL A 230 4.24 21.62 -2.06
C VAL A 230 5.09 21.30 -3.29
N LEU A 231 6.27 20.71 -3.12
CA LEU A 231 7.13 20.32 -4.24
C LEU A 231 6.46 19.27 -5.12
N ALA A 232 5.77 18.27 -4.54
CA ALA A 232 5.03 17.27 -5.30
C ALA A 232 3.85 17.89 -6.05
N PHE A 233 3.13 18.80 -5.41
CA PHE A 233 2.05 19.56 -6.03
C PHE A 233 2.54 20.39 -7.22
N VAL A 234 3.52 21.25 -6.99
CA VAL A 234 4.09 22.13 -8.04
C VAL A 234 4.79 21.30 -9.12
N GLY A 235 5.58 20.29 -8.74
CA GLY A 235 6.24 19.38 -9.67
C GLY A 235 5.25 18.67 -10.59
N THR A 236 4.12 18.22 -10.07
CA THR A 236 3.04 17.60 -10.86
C THR A 236 2.42 18.62 -11.84
N LEU A 237 2.20 19.86 -11.41
CA LEU A 237 1.68 20.91 -12.29
C LEU A 237 2.65 21.25 -13.43
N ILE A 238 3.95 21.31 -13.15
CA ILE A 238 5.00 21.64 -14.14
C ILE A 238 5.19 20.48 -15.12
N LEU A 239 5.34 19.25 -14.64
CA LEU A 239 5.56 18.06 -15.48
C LEU A 239 4.32 17.72 -16.31
N GLY A 240 3.14 18.13 -15.87
CA GLY A 240 1.87 17.76 -16.47
C GLY A 240 1.61 16.25 -16.41
N PHE A 241 0.49 15.83 -16.95
CA PHE A 241 0.14 14.40 -17.08
C PHE A 241 -0.82 14.21 -18.26
N ASP A 242 -0.81 13.02 -18.85
CA ASP A 242 -1.68 12.65 -19.96
C ASP A 242 -2.84 11.79 -19.44
N GLU A 243 -4.07 12.31 -19.57
CA GLU A 243 -5.30 11.59 -19.15
C GLU A 243 -5.61 10.38 -20.04
N GLN A 244 -5.21 10.42 -21.33
CA GLN A 244 -5.42 9.31 -22.29
C GLN A 244 -4.71 8.01 -21.91
N THR A 245 -3.69 8.07 -21.06
CA THR A 245 -2.99 6.85 -20.58
C THR A 245 -3.88 5.97 -19.71
N GLN A 246 -4.87 6.55 -19.05
CA GLN A 246 -5.79 5.82 -18.17
C GLN A 246 -6.88 5.10 -18.96
N ASP A 247 -7.45 5.77 -19.97
CA ASP A 247 -8.44 5.16 -20.86
C ASP A 247 -7.84 4.00 -21.69
N ASN A 248 -6.64 4.19 -22.23
CA ASN A 248 -5.92 3.15 -22.96
C ASN A 248 -5.51 1.95 -22.07
N GLN A 249 -5.28 2.14 -20.78
CA GLN A 249 -5.00 1.01 -19.86
C GLN A 249 -6.27 0.26 -19.47
N LEU A 250 -7.40 0.94 -19.38
CA LEU A 250 -8.71 0.31 -19.16
C LEU A 250 -9.16 -0.43 -20.42
N GLU A 251 -9.03 0.17 -21.60
CA GLU A 251 -9.32 -0.47 -22.87
C GLU A 251 -8.41 -1.68 -23.16
N ASN A 252 -7.09 -1.58 -22.90
CA ASN A 252 -6.18 -2.72 -23.03
C ASN A 252 -6.41 -3.80 -21.98
N LYS A 253 -6.88 -3.48 -20.77
CA LYS A 253 -7.33 -4.48 -19.81
C LYS A 253 -8.61 -5.18 -20.27
N HIS A 254 -9.52 -4.46 -20.88
CA HIS A 254 -10.71 -5.05 -21.48
C HIS A 254 -10.40 -5.79 -22.79
N ALA A 255 -9.47 -5.29 -23.60
CA ALA A 255 -9.02 -5.95 -24.82
C ALA A 255 -8.21 -7.23 -24.58
N ASN A 256 -7.38 -7.28 -23.52
CA ASN A 256 -6.66 -8.50 -23.12
C ASN A 256 -7.50 -9.45 -22.24
N ALA A 257 -8.67 -9.01 -21.77
CA ALA A 257 -9.67 -9.87 -21.12
C ALA A 257 -10.71 -10.41 -22.09
N GLY A 258 -10.69 -9.99 -23.36
CA GLY A 258 -11.59 -10.41 -24.40
C GLY A 258 -10.84 -10.78 -25.66
N GLU A 259 -10.64 -12.08 -25.91
CA GLU A 259 -10.73 -12.54 -27.29
C GLU A 259 -12.03 -12.00 -27.89
N PRO A 260 -12.04 -11.57 -29.18
CA PRO A 260 -13.27 -11.09 -29.78
C PRO A 260 -14.31 -12.20 -29.63
N ILE A 261 -15.33 -11.92 -28.83
CA ILE A 261 -16.50 -12.79 -28.73
C ILE A 261 -17.12 -12.75 -30.11
N THR A 262 -16.63 -13.61 -30.99
CA THR A 262 -17.40 -14.01 -32.15
C THR A 262 -18.75 -14.47 -31.62
N SER A 263 -19.79 -13.85 -32.04
CA SER A 263 -21.19 -13.88 -31.64
C SER A 263 -21.75 -15.27 -31.27
N ALA A 264 -21.09 -15.94 -30.30
CA ALA A 264 -21.72 -17.02 -29.57
C ALA A 264 -22.68 -16.36 -28.58
N ARG A 265 -23.96 -16.41 -28.85
CA ARG A 265 -25.02 -16.11 -27.89
C ARG A 265 -24.76 -17.01 -26.66
N HIS A 266 -24.06 -16.49 -25.66
CA HIS A 266 -23.98 -17.13 -24.35
C HIS A 266 -25.36 -16.99 -23.71
N THR A 267 -26.19 -18.01 -23.87
CA THR A 267 -27.43 -18.12 -23.11
C THR A 267 -27.08 -18.46 -21.69
N LEU A 268 -27.19 -17.47 -20.79
CA LEU A 268 -27.19 -17.72 -19.35
C LEU A 268 -28.47 -18.52 -19.02
N LYS A 269 -28.31 -19.78 -18.66
CA LYS A 269 -29.43 -20.59 -18.15
C LYS A 269 -29.65 -20.25 -16.68
N SER A 270 -30.87 -19.87 -16.33
CA SER A 270 -31.24 -19.72 -14.93
C SER A 270 -31.08 -21.09 -14.22
N PRO A 271 -30.46 -21.14 -13.03
CA PRO A 271 -30.38 -22.35 -12.23
C PRO A 271 -31.74 -22.77 -11.65
N LEU A 272 -32.75 -21.92 -11.76
CA LEU A 272 -34.12 -22.16 -11.29
C LEU A 272 -35.07 -22.14 -12.47
N THR A 273 -36.02 -23.08 -12.50
CA THR A 273 -37.16 -23.10 -13.42
C THR A 273 -38.25 -22.20 -12.86
N GLY A 274 -38.62 -21.15 -13.61
CA GLY A 274 -39.63 -20.19 -13.18
C GLY A 274 -39.99 -19.19 -14.28
N LYS A 275 -41.02 -18.39 -14.02
CA LYS A 275 -41.39 -17.28 -14.89
C LYS A 275 -40.54 -16.06 -14.55
N VAL A 276 -39.89 -15.48 -15.56
CA VAL A 276 -39.19 -14.19 -15.41
C VAL A 276 -40.22 -13.08 -15.45
N LEU A 277 -40.26 -12.28 -14.39
CA LEU A 277 -41.14 -11.11 -14.30
C LEU A 277 -40.28 -9.83 -14.17
N PRO A 278 -40.73 -8.70 -14.68
CA PRO A 278 -40.18 -7.40 -14.36
C PRO A 278 -40.20 -7.17 -12.83
N LEU A 279 -39.21 -6.46 -12.30
CA LEU A 279 -39.09 -6.23 -10.86
C LEU A 279 -40.35 -5.54 -10.29
N SER A 280 -40.98 -4.66 -11.07
CA SER A 280 -42.21 -3.96 -10.72
C SER A 280 -43.44 -4.87 -10.55
N GLU A 281 -43.41 -6.09 -11.08
CA GLU A 281 -44.49 -7.07 -11.01
C GLU A 281 -44.30 -8.13 -9.91
N VAL A 282 -43.17 -8.04 -9.19
CA VAL A 282 -42.90 -8.96 -8.07
C VAL A 282 -43.84 -8.65 -6.90
N PRO A 283 -44.54 -9.65 -6.31
CA PRO A 283 -45.49 -9.43 -5.22
C PRO A 283 -44.80 -9.17 -3.86
N ASP A 284 -43.72 -8.40 -3.88
CA ASP A 284 -42.97 -7.93 -2.70
C ASP A 284 -42.70 -6.45 -2.87
N GLN A 285 -43.16 -5.65 -1.91
CA GLN A 285 -43.06 -4.19 -1.95
C GLN A 285 -41.62 -3.67 -1.93
N VAL A 286 -40.69 -4.38 -1.32
CA VAL A 286 -39.29 -3.97 -1.25
C VAL A 286 -38.63 -4.06 -2.63
N PHE A 287 -38.92 -5.12 -3.39
CA PHE A 287 -38.40 -5.31 -4.73
C PHE A 287 -39.18 -4.51 -5.78
N SER A 288 -40.51 -4.48 -5.71
CA SER A 288 -41.33 -3.79 -6.71
C SER A 288 -41.21 -2.26 -6.65
N SER A 289 -40.81 -1.70 -5.52
CA SER A 289 -40.58 -0.25 -5.36
C SER A 289 -39.24 0.25 -5.92
N GLY A 290 -38.36 -0.65 -6.36
CA GLY A 290 -37.04 -0.29 -6.86
C GLY A 290 -36.06 0.23 -5.81
N VAL A 291 -36.33 0.06 -4.52
CA VAL A 291 -35.45 0.54 -3.43
C VAL A 291 -34.14 -0.27 -3.36
N MET A 292 -34.14 -1.49 -3.90
CA MET A 292 -32.97 -2.40 -3.85
C MET A 292 -32.23 -2.51 -5.21
N GLY A 293 -32.49 -1.69 -6.22
CA GLY A 293 -31.75 -1.70 -7.47
C GLY A 293 -32.32 -0.91 -8.58
#